data_a2c1683404e7a6d5f9be986a3c38d5f5
#
_entry.id   a2c1683404e7a6d5f9be986a3c38d5f5
#
_cell.length_a   1.000
_cell.length_b   1.000
_cell.length_c   1.000
_cell.angle_alpha   90.00
_cell.angle_beta   90.00
_cell.angle_gamma   90.00
#
_symmetry.space_group_name_H-M   'P 1'
#
loop_
_entity.id
_entity.type
_entity.pdbx_description
1 polymer ?
#
loop_
_entity_poly.entity_id
_entity_poly.type
_entity_poly.pdbx_seq_one_letter_code
_entity_poly.pdbx_strand_id
1 'polypeptide(L)'
;MRILLFVSFSGLMFGQSPKLPPDINSQSNSRLPLIQRDQLSDEDKKIFDDVANTAPGRVSMYSPPLAEPIRTLNSRLRATLLGSQMFEICALIAAREFDEDFEWTGHLVGAKRAGVSEQTIQAIQFNRDLKDIPAKDALMIRFGRALFREHRVSPELYAEVVKTFGQRGAVEAAWIMGDYAMAAVALRAVDQRNPDGAQPLTGASK
;
A
#
# COMPACT_ATOMS: atom_id res chain seq x y z
N MET A 1 -64.41 0.24 21.53
CA MET A 1 -63.40 0.40 20.44
C MET A 1 -62.03 0.29 21.08
N ARG A 2 -61.42 -0.94 21.01
CA ARG A 2 -60.08 -1.22 21.61
C ARG A 2 -59.02 -1.03 20.53
N ILE A 3 -58.14 -0.06 20.76
CA ILE A 3 -56.97 0.19 19.89
C ILE A 3 -55.83 -0.73 20.34
N LEU A 4 -55.44 -1.67 19.48
CA LEU A 4 -54.23 -2.47 19.65
C LEU A 4 -53.02 -1.67 19.13
N LEU A 5 -52.12 -1.29 20.05
CA LEU A 5 -50.80 -0.78 19.68
C LEU A 5 -49.89 -1.96 19.27
N PHE A 6 -49.51 -1.98 18.00
CA PHE A 6 -48.40 -2.85 17.54
C PHE A 6 -47.06 -2.17 17.84
N VAL A 7 -46.33 -2.70 18.79
CA VAL A 7 -44.93 -2.32 19.05
C VAL A 7 -44.06 -3.15 18.13
N SER A 8 -43.54 -2.53 17.08
CA SER A 8 -42.52 -3.16 16.20
C SER A 8 -41.18 -3.16 16.91
N PHE A 9 -40.70 -4.35 17.28
CA PHE A 9 -39.37 -4.56 17.81
C PHE A 9 -38.41 -4.66 16.61
N SER A 10 -37.74 -3.57 16.25
CA SER A 10 -36.64 -3.58 15.28
C SER A 10 -35.40 -4.18 15.97
N GLY A 11 -35.18 -5.47 15.77
CA GLY A 11 -33.97 -6.14 16.21
C GLY A 11 -32.75 -5.57 15.46
N LEU A 12 -31.88 -4.90 16.17
CA LEU A 12 -30.51 -4.59 15.68
C LEU A 12 -29.78 -5.91 15.40
N MET A 13 -29.67 -6.25 14.12
CA MET A 13 -28.79 -7.32 13.68
C MET A 13 -27.34 -6.84 13.91
N PHE A 14 -26.73 -7.25 14.99
CA PHE A 14 -25.27 -7.20 15.15
C PHE A 14 -24.68 -8.15 14.11
N GLY A 15 -24.20 -7.60 12.98
CA GLY A 15 -23.45 -8.35 12.00
C GLY A 15 -22.21 -8.95 12.68
N GLN A 16 -22.12 -10.29 12.72
CA GLN A 16 -20.90 -10.96 13.15
C GLN A 16 -19.78 -10.54 12.20
N SER A 17 -18.67 -10.05 12.74
CA SER A 17 -17.45 -9.82 11.96
C SER A 17 -17.13 -11.10 11.18
N PRO A 18 -16.80 -11.00 9.88
CA PRO A 18 -16.50 -12.18 9.08
C PRO A 18 -15.38 -12.98 9.75
N LYS A 19 -15.63 -14.27 9.95
CA LYS A 19 -14.68 -15.19 10.57
C LYS A 19 -13.41 -15.22 9.72
N LEU A 20 -12.24 -14.98 10.32
CA LEU A 20 -10.97 -15.11 9.62
C LEU A 20 -10.82 -16.53 9.04
N PRO A 21 -10.19 -16.69 7.86
CA PRO A 21 -9.82 -18.00 7.34
C PRO A 21 -8.97 -18.79 8.35
N PRO A 22 -9.05 -20.13 8.33
CA PRO A 22 -8.43 -20.96 9.34
C PRO A 22 -6.89 -20.92 9.35
N ASP A 23 -6.28 -20.49 8.24
CA ASP A 23 -4.83 -20.33 8.08
C ASP A 23 -4.33 -18.92 8.46
N ILE A 24 -5.22 -18.02 8.86
CA ILE A 24 -4.86 -16.66 9.29
C ILE A 24 -4.76 -16.59 10.82
N ASN A 25 -3.58 -16.18 11.29
CA ASN A 25 -3.36 -15.89 12.70
C ASN A 25 -4.05 -14.56 13.08
N SER A 26 -4.92 -14.60 14.06
CA SER A 26 -5.73 -13.45 14.48
C SER A 26 -4.93 -12.30 15.12
N GLN A 27 -3.72 -12.56 15.60
CA GLN A 27 -2.86 -11.52 16.21
C GLN A 27 -2.07 -10.74 15.17
N SER A 28 -1.65 -11.39 14.08
CA SER A 28 -0.87 -10.78 13.00
C SER A 28 -1.73 -10.34 11.82
N ASN A 29 -2.96 -10.83 11.70
CA ASN A 29 -3.80 -10.74 10.50
C ASN A 29 -3.11 -11.27 9.25
N SER A 30 -2.29 -12.32 9.39
CA SER A 30 -1.58 -12.97 8.29
C SER A 30 -1.38 -14.46 8.58
N ARG A 31 -0.84 -15.21 7.61
CA ARG A 31 -0.44 -16.62 7.83
C ARG A 31 0.71 -16.78 8.83
N LEU A 32 1.48 -15.73 9.04
CA LEU A 32 2.63 -15.77 9.93
C LEU A 32 2.21 -15.50 11.39
N PRO A 33 2.62 -16.32 12.38
CA PRO A 33 2.49 -15.98 13.80
C PRO A 33 3.20 -14.66 14.12
N LEU A 34 2.84 -14.01 15.24
CA LEU A 34 3.65 -12.89 15.73
C LEU A 34 4.98 -13.40 16.29
N ILE A 35 6.08 -12.86 15.79
CA ILE A 35 7.39 -13.07 16.39
C ILE A 35 7.40 -12.39 17.76
N GLN A 36 7.79 -13.14 18.79
CA GLN A 36 7.95 -12.63 20.15
C GLN A 36 9.38 -12.11 20.31
N ARG A 37 9.51 -10.86 20.71
CA ARG A 37 10.82 -10.20 20.86
C ARG A 37 11.79 -10.93 21.77
N ASP A 38 11.28 -11.52 22.86
CA ASP A 38 12.05 -12.26 23.87
C ASP A 38 12.65 -13.57 23.34
N GLN A 39 12.11 -14.11 22.26
CA GLN A 39 12.61 -15.32 21.60
C GLN A 39 13.73 -15.04 20.58
N LEU A 40 14.04 -13.77 20.32
CA LEU A 40 15.06 -13.35 19.36
C LEU A 40 16.45 -13.31 20.01
N SER A 41 17.49 -13.42 19.17
CA SER A 41 18.86 -13.12 19.57
C SER A 41 19.01 -11.63 19.94
N ASP A 42 20.06 -11.27 20.68
CA ASP A 42 20.27 -9.85 21.05
C ASP A 42 20.57 -8.96 19.83
N GLU A 43 21.11 -9.52 18.76
CA GLU A 43 21.31 -8.82 17.49
C GLU A 43 19.97 -8.59 16.79
N ASP A 44 19.13 -9.63 16.65
CA ASP A 44 17.81 -9.54 16.01
C ASP A 44 16.84 -8.66 16.79
N LYS A 45 16.93 -8.59 18.12
CA LYS A 45 16.13 -7.66 18.93
C LYS A 45 16.31 -6.21 18.52
N LYS A 46 17.54 -5.81 18.18
CA LYS A 46 17.82 -4.44 17.73
C LYS A 46 17.15 -4.14 16.41
N ILE A 47 17.19 -5.09 15.47
CA ILE A 47 16.51 -4.97 14.18
C ILE A 47 15.00 -4.94 14.40
N PHE A 48 14.47 -5.84 15.23
CA PHE A 48 13.05 -5.92 15.57
C PHE A 48 12.51 -4.59 16.12
N ASP A 49 13.21 -3.98 17.06
CA ASP A 49 12.81 -2.72 17.68
C ASP A 49 12.69 -1.58 16.65
N ASP A 50 13.47 -1.63 15.57
CA ASP A 50 13.44 -0.66 14.49
C ASP A 50 12.33 -0.90 13.45
N VAL A 51 12.00 -2.16 13.16
CA VAL A 51 11.14 -2.49 12.00
C VAL A 51 9.75 -3.00 12.39
N ALA A 52 9.58 -3.63 13.55
CA ALA A 52 8.36 -4.38 13.91
C ALA A 52 7.14 -3.52 14.24
N ASN A 53 7.25 -2.19 14.15
CA ASN A 53 6.15 -1.24 14.31
C ASN A 53 5.21 -1.22 13.09
N THR A 54 5.59 -1.85 11.98
CA THR A 54 4.78 -2.00 10.76
C THR A 54 4.58 -3.46 10.40
N ALA A 55 3.52 -3.78 9.63
CA ALA A 55 3.32 -5.16 9.17
C ALA A 55 4.39 -5.61 8.17
N PRO A 56 4.81 -4.81 7.15
CA PRO A 56 5.94 -5.17 6.32
C PRO A 56 7.22 -5.44 7.11
N GLY A 57 7.49 -4.62 8.14
CA GLY A 57 8.62 -4.84 9.05
C GLY A 57 8.52 -6.15 9.82
N ARG A 58 7.34 -6.50 10.36
CA ARG A 58 7.14 -7.80 11.02
C ARG A 58 7.31 -8.98 10.08
N VAL A 59 6.83 -8.85 8.84
CA VAL A 59 7.03 -9.89 7.81
C VAL A 59 8.52 -10.06 7.48
N SER A 60 9.26 -8.95 7.35
CA SER A 60 10.69 -8.99 7.06
C SER A 60 11.51 -9.66 8.17
N MET A 61 11.06 -9.61 9.42
CA MET A 61 11.71 -10.26 10.57
C MET A 61 11.69 -11.80 10.52
N TYR A 62 10.93 -12.42 9.61
CA TYR A 62 11.08 -13.85 9.31
C TYR A 62 12.37 -14.17 8.54
N SER A 63 13.06 -13.14 8.07
CA SER A 63 14.42 -13.20 7.53
C SER A 63 15.23 -11.99 8.04
N PRO A 64 15.70 -11.99 9.29
CA PRO A 64 16.37 -10.83 9.91
C PRO A 64 17.48 -10.21 9.07
N PRO A 65 18.30 -10.99 8.32
CA PRO A 65 19.32 -10.42 7.45
C PRO A 65 18.78 -9.51 6.33
N LEU A 66 17.48 -9.63 5.98
CA LEU A 66 16.83 -8.78 4.97
C LEU A 66 16.10 -7.58 5.59
N ALA A 67 15.71 -7.66 6.86
CA ALA A 67 14.85 -6.66 7.50
C ALA A 67 15.49 -5.27 7.53
N GLU A 68 16.75 -5.16 7.96
CA GLU A 68 17.47 -3.89 8.04
C GLU A 68 17.78 -3.29 6.65
N PRO A 69 18.30 -4.04 5.66
CA PRO A 69 18.49 -3.54 4.29
C PRO A 69 17.20 -3.02 3.66
N ILE A 70 16.07 -3.75 3.79
CA ILE A 70 14.76 -3.34 3.26
C ILE A 70 14.31 -2.03 3.92
N ARG A 71 14.37 -1.94 5.25
CA ARG A 71 14.05 -0.72 6.00
C ARG A 71 14.91 0.46 5.56
N THR A 72 16.21 0.24 5.42
CA THR A 72 17.15 1.27 4.99
C THR A 72 16.84 1.76 3.59
N LEU A 73 16.55 0.85 2.64
CA LEU A 73 16.11 1.21 1.29
C LEU A 73 14.86 2.09 1.34
N ASN A 74 13.77 1.62 1.98
CA ASN A 74 12.53 2.37 2.08
C ASN A 74 12.73 3.76 2.70
N SER A 75 13.53 3.86 3.77
CA SER A 75 13.87 5.15 4.40
C SER A 75 14.57 6.10 3.43
N ARG A 76 15.51 5.61 2.62
CA ARG A 76 16.20 6.40 1.60
C ARG A 76 15.27 6.86 0.48
N LEU A 77 14.35 5.98 0.05
CA LEU A 77 13.37 6.30 -0.99
C LEU A 77 12.37 7.38 -0.53
N ARG A 78 12.04 7.44 0.75
CA ARG A 78 11.21 8.53 1.32
C ARG A 78 11.90 9.88 1.30
N ALA A 79 13.22 9.92 1.26
CA ALA A 79 14.04 11.14 1.24
C ALA A 79 14.52 11.56 -0.16
N THR A 80 13.83 11.09 -1.22
CA THR A 80 14.17 11.43 -2.61
C THR A 80 13.80 12.88 -2.97
N LEU A 81 14.30 13.35 -4.11
CA LEU A 81 13.98 14.68 -4.67
C LEU A 81 12.52 14.83 -5.10
N LEU A 82 11.80 13.73 -5.27
CA LEU A 82 10.41 13.74 -5.70
C LEU A 82 9.46 14.34 -4.66
N GLY A 83 9.86 14.34 -3.38
CA GLY A 83 9.04 14.81 -2.27
C GLY A 83 7.92 13.86 -1.89
N SER A 84 7.27 14.14 -0.75
CA SER A 84 6.29 13.25 -0.13
C SER A 84 5.06 12.99 -1.02
N GLN A 85 4.54 14.00 -1.70
CA GLN A 85 3.36 13.84 -2.55
C GLN A 85 3.61 12.83 -3.68
N MET A 86 4.72 12.99 -4.41
CA MET A 86 5.03 12.10 -5.53
C MET A 86 5.47 10.72 -5.06
N PHE A 87 6.11 10.63 -3.90
CA PHE A 87 6.41 9.35 -3.24
C PHE A 87 5.13 8.54 -3.01
N GLU A 88 4.11 9.16 -2.39
CA GLU A 88 2.84 8.48 -2.11
C GLU A 88 2.08 8.11 -3.40
N ILE A 89 2.14 8.94 -4.44
CA ILE A 89 1.58 8.61 -5.76
C ILE A 89 2.26 7.35 -6.32
N CYS A 90 3.59 7.24 -6.28
CA CYS A 90 4.33 6.06 -6.73
C CYS A 90 3.94 4.80 -5.94
N ALA A 91 3.82 4.91 -4.61
CA ALA A 91 3.41 3.81 -3.74
C ALA A 91 1.97 3.35 -4.04
N LEU A 92 1.02 4.29 -4.20
CA LEU A 92 -0.37 3.98 -4.56
C LEU A 92 -0.47 3.34 -5.95
N ILE A 93 0.34 3.77 -6.93
CA ILE A 93 0.38 3.15 -8.26
C ILE A 93 0.80 1.68 -8.12
N ALA A 94 1.90 1.40 -7.42
CA ALA A 94 2.37 0.03 -7.21
C ALA A 94 1.32 -0.82 -6.47
N ALA A 95 0.77 -0.32 -5.36
CA ALA A 95 -0.29 -1.01 -4.62
C ALA A 95 -1.50 -1.36 -5.51
N ARG A 96 -1.91 -0.43 -6.39
CA ARG A 96 -3.03 -0.65 -7.32
C ARG A 96 -2.69 -1.66 -8.42
N GLU A 97 -1.50 -1.60 -9.00
CA GLU A 97 -1.10 -2.52 -10.07
C GLU A 97 -0.91 -3.96 -9.57
N PHE A 98 -0.63 -4.14 -8.29
CA PHE A 98 -0.59 -5.44 -7.62
C PHE A 98 -1.88 -5.80 -6.90
N ASP A 99 -2.94 -4.96 -6.92
CA ASP A 99 -4.18 -5.12 -6.15
C ASP A 99 -3.90 -5.43 -4.66
N GLU A 100 -2.93 -4.74 -4.07
CA GLU A 100 -2.48 -4.99 -2.72
C GLU A 100 -3.14 -4.04 -1.72
N ASP A 101 -4.12 -4.55 -0.98
CA ASP A 101 -4.98 -3.78 -0.09
C ASP A 101 -4.25 -3.17 1.10
N PHE A 102 -3.24 -3.86 1.64
CA PHE A 102 -2.55 -3.42 2.84
C PHE A 102 -1.72 -2.16 2.56
N GLU A 103 -0.89 -2.19 1.51
CA GLU A 103 -0.09 -1.03 1.09
C GLU A 103 -0.99 0.12 0.62
N TRP A 104 -2.05 -0.19 -0.14
CA TRP A 104 -3.02 0.82 -0.54
C TRP A 104 -3.58 1.59 0.65
N THR A 105 -4.07 0.88 1.67
CA THR A 105 -4.70 1.49 2.84
C THR A 105 -3.71 2.37 3.63
N GLY A 106 -2.50 1.90 3.82
CA GLY A 106 -1.45 2.66 4.51
C GLY A 106 -1.07 3.94 3.76
N HIS A 107 -0.84 3.82 2.45
CA HIS A 107 -0.42 4.92 1.60
C HIS A 107 -1.54 5.90 1.25
N LEU A 108 -2.82 5.48 1.27
CA LEU A 108 -3.95 6.37 1.12
C LEU A 108 -3.97 7.47 2.21
N VAL A 109 -3.67 7.09 3.45
CA VAL A 109 -3.56 8.05 4.56
C VAL A 109 -2.37 9.00 4.34
N GLY A 110 -1.23 8.46 3.92
CA GLY A 110 -0.04 9.23 3.57
C GLY A 110 -0.29 10.23 2.43
N ALA A 111 -0.92 9.78 1.35
CA ALA A 111 -1.24 10.56 0.18
C ALA A 111 -2.16 11.75 0.52
N LYS A 112 -3.23 11.52 1.28
CA LYS A 112 -4.13 12.58 1.76
C LYS A 112 -3.36 13.62 2.61
N ARG A 113 -2.49 13.17 3.50
CA ARG A 113 -1.64 14.05 4.32
C ARG A 113 -0.63 14.83 3.49
N ALA A 114 -0.08 14.21 2.44
CA ALA A 114 0.87 14.85 1.52
C ALA A 114 0.19 15.79 0.50
N GLY A 115 -1.14 15.92 0.54
CA GLY A 115 -1.89 16.82 -0.35
C GLY A 115 -2.14 16.26 -1.75
N VAL A 116 -2.09 14.96 -1.95
CA VAL A 116 -2.55 14.33 -3.21
C VAL A 116 -4.06 14.56 -3.33
N SER A 117 -4.48 15.05 -4.51
CA SER A 117 -5.90 15.34 -4.73
C SER A 117 -6.75 14.09 -4.73
N GLU A 118 -8.01 14.22 -4.29
CA GLU A 118 -8.95 13.09 -4.33
C GLU A 118 -9.16 12.58 -5.76
N GLN A 119 -9.12 13.47 -6.75
CA GLN A 119 -9.22 13.12 -8.16
C GLN A 119 -8.04 12.24 -8.60
N THR A 120 -6.80 12.58 -8.19
CA THR A 120 -5.61 11.76 -8.47
C THR A 120 -5.73 10.39 -7.81
N ILE A 121 -6.14 10.34 -6.53
CA ILE A 121 -6.35 9.08 -5.80
C ILE A 121 -7.36 8.20 -6.52
N GLN A 122 -8.51 8.75 -6.91
CA GLN A 122 -9.56 8.01 -7.63
C GLN A 122 -9.12 7.58 -9.04
N ALA A 123 -8.31 8.39 -9.72
CA ALA A 123 -7.74 8.03 -11.03
C ALA A 123 -6.82 6.81 -10.93
N ILE A 124 -6.06 6.69 -9.84
CA ILE A 124 -5.26 5.49 -9.55
C ILE A 124 -6.18 4.34 -9.15
N GLN A 125 -7.03 4.53 -8.14
CA GLN A 125 -7.88 3.50 -7.53
C GLN A 125 -8.78 2.80 -8.54
N PHE A 126 -9.43 3.56 -9.42
CA PHE A 126 -10.44 3.05 -10.35
C PHE A 126 -9.97 3.04 -11.81
N ASN A 127 -8.67 3.22 -12.06
CA ASN A 127 -8.11 3.27 -13.40
C ASN A 127 -8.81 4.30 -14.34
N ARG A 128 -9.22 5.44 -13.78
CA ARG A 128 -9.96 6.48 -14.52
C ARG A 128 -9.09 7.21 -15.54
N ASP A 129 -9.74 8.00 -16.38
CA ASP A 129 -9.11 8.97 -17.28
C ASP A 129 -8.27 9.98 -16.46
N LEU A 130 -7.19 10.48 -17.06
CA LEU A 130 -6.21 11.36 -16.42
C LEU A 130 -6.36 12.82 -16.82
N LYS A 131 -7.46 13.20 -17.49
CA LYS A 131 -7.64 14.56 -18.05
C LYS A 131 -7.81 15.63 -16.99
N ASP A 132 -8.51 15.29 -15.90
CA ASP A 132 -8.95 16.25 -14.90
C ASP A 132 -8.07 16.25 -13.63
N ILE A 133 -6.83 15.78 -13.75
CA ILE A 133 -5.87 15.74 -12.65
C ILE A 133 -4.60 16.55 -12.99
N PRO A 134 -3.80 16.94 -11.99
CA PRO A 134 -2.56 17.66 -12.23
C PRO A 134 -1.65 16.95 -13.24
N ALA A 135 -1.09 17.71 -14.19
CA ALA A 135 -0.29 17.15 -15.29
C ALA A 135 0.91 16.29 -14.81
N LYS A 136 1.55 16.66 -13.68
CA LYS A 136 2.65 15.87 -13.09
C LYS A 136 2.16 14.54 -12.54
N ASP A 137 0.98 14.51 -11.90
CA ASP A 137 0.37 13.30 -11.37
C ASP A 137 -0.04 12.37 -12.52
N ALA A 138 -0.68 12.93 -13.56
CA ALA A 138 -1.06 12.18 -14.75
C ALA A 138 0.16 11.55 -15.45
N LEU A 139 1.26 12.29 -15.56
CA LEU A 139 2.51 11.80 -16.14
C LEU A 139 3.09 10.64 -15.33
N MET A 140 3.13 10.77 -14.00
CA MET A 140 3.63 9.71 -13.11
C MET A 140 2.75 8.46 -13.19
N ILE A 141 1.43 8.61 -13.25
CA ILE A 141 0.50 7.48 -13.42
C ILE A 141 0.73 6.79 -14.77
N ARG A 142 0.89 7.52 -15.87
CA ARG A 142 1.23 6.94 -17.18
C ARG A 142 2.55 6.18 -17.15
N PHE A 143 3.56 6.75 -16.48
CA PHE A 143 4.86 6.12 -16.31
C PHE A 143 4.76 4.79 -15.55
N GLY A 144 4.06 4.77 -14.41
CA GLY A 144 3.86 3.55 -13.63
C GLY A 144 3.05 2.49 -14.39
N ARG A 145 1.97 2.88 -15.09
CA ARG A 145 1.19 1.96 -15.93
C ARG A 145 2.03 1.35 -17.04
N ALA A 146 2.89 2.13 -17.70
CA ALA A 146 3.81 1.62 -18.71
C ALA A 146 4.80 0.60 -18.12
N LEU A 147 5.36 0.89 -16.94
CA LEU A 147 6.27 -0.04 -16.26
C LEU A 147 5.60 -1.37 -15.87
N PHE A 148 4.40 -1.33 -15.28
CA PHE A 148 3.77 -2.52 -14.71
C PHE A 148 2.89 -3.30 -15.68
N ARG A 149 2.25 -2.64 -16.66
CA ARG A 149 1.31 -3.28 -17.58
C ARG A 149 1.94 -3.60 -18.93
N GLU A 150 2.74 -2.67 -19.46
CA GLU A 150 3.35 -2.81 -20.77
C GLU A 150 4.77 -3.38 -20.67
N HIS A 151 5.35 -3.41 -19.46
CA HIS A 151 6.72 -3.82 -19.17
C HIS A 151 7.75 -3.07 -20.00
N ARG A 152 7.39 -1.89 -20.47
CA ARG A 152 8.20 -1.04 -21.34
C ARG A 152 7.75 0.42 -21.22
N VAL A 153 8.72 1.34 -21.25
CA VAL A 153 8.48 2.77 -21.34
C VAL A 153 8.91 3.23 -22.75
N SER A 154 8.02 3.93 -23.47
CA SER A 154 8.39 4.45 -24.78
C SER A 154 9.42 5.58 -24.65
N PRO A 155 10.25 5.83 -25.70
CA PRO A 155 11.20 6.93 -25.70
C PRO A 155 10.55 8.28 -25.44
N GLU A 156 9.35 8.52 -25.97
CA GLU A 156 8.59 9.77 -25.83
C GLU A 156 8.13 9.97 -24.38
N LEU A 157 7.54 8.93 -23.77
CA LEU A 157 7.12 8.98 -22.38
C LEU A 157 8.32 9.15 -21.43
N TYR A 158 9.42 8.45 -21.69
CA TYR A 158 10.64 8.61 -20.91
C TYR A 158 11.20 10.04 -21.01
N ALA A 159 11.24 10.63 -22.23
CA ALA A 159 11.69 12.00 -22.43
C ALA A 159 10.80 13.01 -21.67
N GLU A 160 9.47 12.80 -21.66
CA GLU A 160 8.53 13.64 -20.93
C GLU A 160 8.77 13.56 -19.41
N VAL A 161 8.98 12.35 -18.86
CA VAL A 161 9.31 12.11 -17.45
C VAL A 161 10.63 12.79 -17.07
N VAL A 162 11.67 12.62 -17.88
CA VAL A 162 12.98 13.26 -17.65
C VAL A 162 12.88 14.78 -17.73
N LYS A 163 12.12 15.32 -18.68
CA LYS A 163 11.88 16.78 -18.77
C LYS A 163 11.22 17.33 -17.50
N THR A 164 10.32 16.57 -16.89
CA THR A 164 9.51 17.03 -15.76
C THR A 164 10.20 16.80 -14.41
N PHE A 165 10.85 15.65 -14.21
CA PHE A 165 11.41 15.20 -12.94
C PHE A 165 12.94 15.07 -12.95
N GLY A 166 13.58 15.27 -14.10
CA GLY A 166 15.00 14.99 -14.29
C GLY A 166 15.30 13.49 -14.43
N GLN A 167 16.50 13.14 -14.88
CA GLN A 167 16.94 11.74 -14.95
C GLN A 167 16.91 11.06 -13.61
N ARG A 168 17.38 11.76 -12.56
CA ARG A 168 17.37 11.23 -11.19
C ARG A 168 15.95 10.97 -10.71
N GLY A 169 15.00 11.89 -10.91
CA GLY A 169 13.60 11.71 -10.53
C GLY A 169 12.94 10.54 -11.26
N ALA A 170 13.24 10.33 -12.54
CA ALA A 170 12.74 9.17 -13.29
C ALA A 170 13.22 7.83 -12.66
N VAL A 171 14.51 7.76 -12.30
CA VAL A 171 15.10 6.58 -11.65
C VAL A 171 14.56 6.38 -10.24
N GLU A 172 14.47 7.46 -9.43
CA GLU A 172 13.92 7.40 -8.07
C GLU A 172 12.45 6.94 -8.08
N ALA A 173 11.62 7.42 -9.03
CA ALA A 173 10.25 6.98 -9.19
C ALA A 173 10.14 5.46 -9.47
N ALA A 174 10.98 4.96 -10.37
CA ALA A 174 11.02 3.53 -10.69
C ALA A 174 11.45 2.69 -9.47
N TRP A 175 12.43 3.15 -8.70
CA TRP A 175 12.85 2.47 -7.46
C TRP A 175 11.77 2.48 -6.39
N ILE A 176 11.04 3.60 -6.20
CA ILE A 176 9.92 3.65 -5.25
C ILE A 176 8.85 2.64 -5.67
N MET A 177 8.45 2.64 -6.93
CA MET A 177 7.46 1.69 -7.44
C MET A 177 7.92 0.24 -7.29
N GLY A 178 9.22 -0.04 -7.55
CA GLY A 178 9.81 -1.37 -7.37
C GLY A 178 9.84 -1.84 -5.91
N ASP A 179 10.14 -0.96 -4.95
CA ASP A 179 10.13 -1.24 -3.52
C ASP A 179 8.73 -1.66 -3.06
N TYR A 180 7.69 -0.92 -3.47
CA TYR A 180 6.30 -1.25 -3.14
C TYR A 180 5.76 -2.46 -3.90
N ALA A 181 6.25 -2.76 -5.10
CA ALA A 181 5.97 -4.01 -5.78
C ALA A 181 6.57 -5.21 -5.03
N MET A 182 7.80 -5.09 -4.53
CA MET A 182 8.44 -6.10 -3.68
C MET A 182 7.66 -6.30 -2.38
N ALA A 183 7.25 -5.23 -1.71
CA ALA A 183 6.43 -5.29 -0.49
C ALA A 183 5.09 -5.98 -0.78
N ALA A 184 4.40 -5.61 -1.86
CA ALA A 184 3.13 -6.22 -2.26
C ALA A 184 3.25 -7.74 -2.47
N VAL A 185 4.31 -8.20 -3.14
CA VAL A 185 4.56 -9.64 -3.34
C VAL A 185 4.79 -10.35 -2.01
N ALA A 186 5.60 -9.78 -1.10
CA ALA A 186 5.88 -10.37 0.20
C ALA A 186 4.62 -10.44 1.09
N LEU A 187 3.83 -9.38 1.15
CA LEU A 187 2.61 -9.31 1.95
C LEU A 187 1.53 -10.27 1.42
N ARG A 188 1.39 -10.39 0.09
CA ARG A 188 0.47 -11.36 -0.52
C ARG A 188 0.87 -12.81 -0.27
N ALA A 189 2.16 -13.12 -0.27
CA ALA A 189 2.64 -14.47 0.01
C ALA A 189 2.16 -14.99 1.37
N VAL A 190 2.04 -14.09 2.34
CA VAL A 190 1.60 -14.38 3.71
C VAL A 190 0.15 -14.00 3.99
N ASP A 191 -0.60 -13.57 2.97
CA ASP A 191 -1.99 -13.07 3.09
C ASP A 191 -2.13 -12.06 4.24
N GLN A 192 -1.28 -11.01 4.19
CA GLN A 192 -1.37 -9.93 5.17
C GLN A 192 -2.64 -9.11 4.94
N ARG A 193 -3.49 -9.07 5.95
CA ARG A 193 -4.78 -8.39 5.91
C ARG A 193 -4.75 -7.09 6.69
N ASN A 194 -5.58 -6.16 6.26
CA ASN A 194 -5.84 -4.94 6.99
C ASN A 194 -6.56 -5.25 8.32
N PRO A 195 -6.40 -4.40 9.34
CA PRO A 195 -7.28 -4.41 10.50
C PRO A 195 -8.75 -4.21 10.10
N ASP A 196 -9.66 -4.72 10.92
CA ASP A 196 -11.10 -4.50 10.72
C ASP A 196 -11.43 -3.01 10.60
N GLY A 197 -12.28 -2.67 9.63
CA GLY A 197 -12.70 -1.29 9.38
C GLY A 197 -11.79 -0.47 8.45
N ALA A 198 -10.67 -1.01 7.99
CA ALA A 198 -9.86 -0.38 6.96
C ALA A 198 -10.62 -0.34 5.61
N GLN A 199 -10.43 0.74 4.85
CA GLN A 199 -11.03 0.85 3.51
C GLN A 199 -10.24 0.01 2.50
N PRO A 200 -10.82 -1.06 1.94
CA PRO A 200 -10.13 -1.88 0.96
C PRO A 200 -9.97 -1.14 -0.37
N LEU A 201 -9.02 -1.61 -1.17
CA LEU A 201 -8.86 -1.21 -2.56
C LEU A 201 -10.05 -1.80 -3.37
N THR A 202 -11.15 -1.04 -3.46
CA THR A 202 -12.31 -1.45 -4.25
C THR A 202 -12.07 -1.22 -5.73
N GLY A 203 -12.65 -2.07 -6.59
CA GLY A 203 -12.50 -1.96 -8.05
C GLY A 203 -11.29 -2.70 -8.61
N ALA A 204 -10.71 -3.63 -7.85
CA ALA A 204 -9.80 -4.62 -8.41
C ALA A 204 -10.53 -5.40 -9.51
N SER A 205 -10.04 -5.32 -10.73
CA SER A 205 -10.52 -6.18 -11.81
C SER A 205 -10.10 -7.61 -11.47
N LYS A 206 -11.08 -8.47 -11.28
CA LYS A 206 -10.84 -9.92 -11.23
C LYS A 206 -10.51 -10.43 -12.62
#